data_d25bdfe49c0da0f052b6e85b51153f94
#
_entry.id   d25bdfe49c0da0f052b6e85b51153f94
#
_cell.length_a   1.000
_cell.length_b   1.000
_cell.length_c   1.000
_cell.angle_alpha   90.00
_cell.angle_beta   90.00
_cell.angle_gamma   90.00
#
_symmetry.space_group_name_H-M   'P 1'
#
loop_
_entity.id
_entity.type
_entity.pdbx_description
1 polymer ?
#
loop_
_entity_poly.entity_id
_entity_poly.type
_entity_poly.pdbx_seq_one_letter_code
_entity_poly.pdbx_strand_id
1 'polypeptide(L)'
;MGDWAALIGSLFVVTAATSSTDVATLFWAVLFSPAWILIVKLHGLYDNDHRRIRHSTLDELSSLVSASVLGTLVLDGLLALSPVGPLSPTSAIALGVGTLIGSFVLRGVLRFFWHRLTGLAYGLVIGPAAAVDTIARRVSTHPETRLALVGYLSEKGDDDASEIPRLGSIDDISKVARRYAIERVVVTEREMSERAAEQLIEECKAEGLALTFLPQHFGLLGPGIELNRLAELPVLDFRFSDPPRSTLAMKRALDIVVSVAVLALLSPLLALAALAVALDTGRPVFFRQRRAGRDGDPFTMLKFRTMVVDAEERLPELVDLASLEEPAFKIADDPRITRSGRFLRRTSIDELPQLVNVLRGEMSLVGPRPEEEGVVALYDERQRGRLAIKPGLTGPMQVYGRSDLTFEERLAMERDYLDNLSLLTDLAILLRTPRAVIRGEGA
;
A
#
# COMPACT_ATOMS: atom_id res chain seq x y z
N MET A 1 -4.35 17.00 4.23
CA MET A 1 -4.11 18.37 4.75
C MET A 1 -5.41 19.13 5.06
N GLY A 2 -6.44 19.07 4.19
CA GLY A 2 -7.70 19.76 4.43
C GLY A 2 -8.41 19.39 5.74
N ASP A 3 -8.53 18.12 6.04
CA ASP A 3 -9.20 17.64 7.26
C ASP A 3 -8.46 18.03 8.54
N TRP A 4 -7.13 18.07 8.49
CA TRP A 4 -6.32 18.55 9.60
C TRP A 4 -6.52 20.05 9.83
N ALA A 5 -6.57 20.84 8.76
CA ALA A 5 -6.88 22.27 8.84
C ALA A 5 -8.31 22.52 9.37
N ALA A 6 -9.28 21.68 8.97
CA ALA A 6 -10.64 21.72 9.50
C ALA A 6 -10.68 21.41 11.00
N LEU A 7 -9.94 20.40 11.47
CA LEU A 7 -9.83 20.07 12.88
C LEU A 7 -9.22 21.23 13.68
N ILE A 8 -8.07 21.74 13.24
CA ILE A 8 -7.39 22.86 13.92
C ILE A 8 -8.26 24.11 13.94
N GLY A 9 -8.89 24.45 12.81
CA GLY A 9 -9.84 25.59 12.75
C GLY A 9 -11.02 25.41 13.71
N SER A 10 -11.59 24.21 13.79
CA SER A 10 -12.69 23.91 14.71
C SER A 10 -12.25 23.96 16.17
N LEU A 11 -11.04 23.47 16.48
CA LEU A 11 -10.46 23.61 17.82
C LEU A 11 -10.32 25.09 18.22
N PHE A 12 -9.82 25.94 17.31
CA PHE A 12 -9.72 27.37 17.57
C PHE A 12 -11.09 28.02 17.83
N VAL A 13 -12.10 27.69 17.03
CA VAL A 13 -13.45 28.22 17.20
C VAL A 13 -14.05 27.77 18.53
N VAL A 14 -13.91 26.49 18.89
CA VAL A 14 -14.41 25.95 20.17
C VAL A 14 -13.68 26.60 21.34
N THR A 15 -12.36 26.77 21.27
CA THR A 15 -11.57 27.41 22.33
C THR A 15 -11.91 28.90 22.49
N ALA A 16 -12.17 29.60 21.38
CA ALA A 16 -12.57 31.03 21.42
C ALA A 16 -14.00 31.25 21.94
N ALA A 17 -14.91 30.28 21.66
CA ALA A 17 -16.32 30.39 22.05
C ALA A 17 -16.57 29.93 23.51
N THR A 18 -15.73 29.03 24.04
CA THR A 18 -15.82 28.55 25.41
C THR A 18 -14.69 29.19 26.21
N SER A 19 -15.01 30.24 26.98
CA SER A 19 -14.07 30.96 27.87
C SER A 19 -13.35 30.08 28.93
N SER A 20 -13.53 28.78 28.89
CA SER A 20 -12.99 27.78 29.82
C SER A 20 -11.90 26.89 29.21
N THR A 21 -11.55 27.03 27.92
CA THR A 21 -10.52 26.16 27.30
C THR A 21 -9.16 26.85 27.41
N ASP A 22 -8.32 26.28 28.23
CA ASP A 22 -6.97 26.74 28.50
C ASP A 22 -6.05 26.46 27.27
N VAL A 23 -4.99 27.26 27.08
CA VAL A 23 -3.95 27.04 26.07
C VAL A 23 -3.37 25.62 26.17
N ALA A 24 -3.34 25.03 27.38
CA ALA A 24 -2.95 23.65 27.61
C ALA A 24 -3.83 22.64 26.88
N THR A 25 -5.15 22.85 26.86
CA THR A 25 -6.10 21.98 26.12
C THR A 25 -5.84 22.03 24.63
N LEU A 26 -5.59 23.21 24.08
CA LEU A 26 -5.23 23.37 22.66
C LEU A 26 -3.92 22.63 22.34
N PHE A 27 -2.90 22.79 23.19
CA PHE A 27 -1.62 22.10 23.01
C PHE A 27 -1.78 20.57 22.97
N TRP A 28 -2.50 19.97 23.93
CA TRP A 28 -2.71 18.54 23.98
C TRP A 28 -3.60 18.05 22.82
N ALA A 29 -4.63 18.82 22.42
CA ALA A 29 -5.47 18.48 21.29
C ALA A 29 -4.68 18.48 19.96
N VAL A 30 -3.77 19.44 19.77
CA VAL A 30 -2.86 19.48 18.61
C VAL A 30 -1.88 18.30 18.66
N LEU A 31 -1.34 17.96 19.83
CA LEU A 31 -0.43 16.81 20.01
C LEU A 31 -1.11 15.49 19.65
N PHE A 32 -2.40 15.33 19.99
CA PHE A 32 -3.18 14.13 19.66
C PHE A 32 -3.85 14.17 18.28
N SER A 33 -3.78 15.27 17.55
CA SER A 33 -4.38 15.42 16.22
C SER A 33 -3.93 14.36 15.18
N PRO A 34 -2.73 13.74 15.24
CA PRO A 34 -2.39 12.63 14.36
C PRO A 34 -3.34 11.44 14.46
N ALA A 35 -3.94 11.18 15.64
CA ALA A 35 -4.94 10.13 15.79
C ALA A 35 -6.19 10.40 14.94
N TRP A 36 -6.60 11.66 14.81
CA TRP A 36 -7.67 12.08 13.92
C TRP A 36 -7.36 11.79 12.46
N ILE A 37 -6.16 12.13 12.00
CA ILE A 37 -5.72 11.86 10.61
C ILE A 37 -5.74 10.36 10.33
N LEU A 38 -5.31 9.55 11.30
CA LEU A 38 -5.36 8.09 11.23
C LEU A 38 -6.81 7.60 11.03
N ILE A 39 -7.75 8.11 11.80
CA ILE A 39 -9.17 7.74 11.71
C ILE A 39 -9.74 8.10 10.33
N VAL A 40 -9.49 9.30 9.83
CA VAL A 40 -9.92 9.75 8.50
C VAL A 40 -9.34 8.84 7.39
N LYS A 41 -8.08 8.42 7.56
CA LYS A 41 -7.43 7.47 6.64
C LYS A 41 -8.07 6.08 6.70
N LEU A 42 -8.33 5.56 7.90
CA LEU A 42 -8.98 4.25 8.10
C LEU A 42 -10.39 4.18 7.49
N HIS A 43 -11.07 5.33 7.37
CA HIS A 43 -12.35 5.44 6.64
C HIS A 43 -12.17 5.53 5.11
N GLY A 44 -10.95 5.36 4.58
CA GLY A 44 -10.68 5.40 3.15
C GLY A 44 -10.80 6.78 2.50
N LEU A 45 -11.00 7.84 3.29
CA LEU A 45 -11.28 9.18 2.81
C LEU A 45 -10.11 9.85 2.04
N TYR A 46 -8.89 9.29 2.11
CA TYR A 46 -7.73 9.74 1.34
C TYR A 46 -7.41 8.87 0.13
N ASP A 47 -8.05 7.70 0.02
CA ASP A 47 -7.74 6.72 -1.04
C ASP A 47 -8.76 6.78 -2.17
N ASN A 48 -9.98 7.24 -1.89
CA ASN A 48 -11.09 7.25 -2.83
C ASN A 48 -10.91 8.26 -3.98
N ASP A 49 -10.20 9.38 -3.77
CA ASP A 49 -10.00 10.40 -4.81
C ASP A 49 -9.22 9.88 -6.03
N HIS A 50 -8.39 8.84 -5.84
CA HIS A 50 -7.62 8.22 -6.92
C HIS A 50 -8.33 7.02 -7.56
N ARG A 51 -9.36 6.47 -6.91
CA ARG A 51 -9.97 5.20 -7.32
C ARG A 51 -11.25 5.35 -8.14
N ARG A 52 -11.96 6.46 -8.09
CA ARG A 52 -13.25 6.64 -8.75
C ARG A 52 -13.18 7.62 -9.92
N ILE A 53 -13.85 7.26 -11.04
CA ILE A 53 -13.97 8.13 -12.23
C ILE A 53 -14.78 9.37 -11.90
N ARG A 54 -15.83 9.21 -11.08
CA ARG A 54 -16.67 10.28 -10.56
C ARG A 54 -16.64 10.19 -9.03
N HIS A 55 -16.13 11.23 -8.39
CA HIS A 55 -16.08 11.29 -6.93
C HIS A 55 -16.65 12.63 -6.45
N SER A 56 -17.79 12.57 -5.79
CA SER A 56 -18.44 13.72 -5.17
C SER A 56 -18.18 13.74 -3.68
N THR A 57 -18.03 14.95 -3.09
CA THR A 57 -17.94 15.09 -1.62
C THR A 57 -19.20 14.58 -0.91
N LEU A 58 -20.35 14.54 -1.63
CA LEU A 58 -21.58 13.95 -1.10
C LEU A 58 -21.50 12.44 -0.92
N ASP A 59 -20.73 11.74 -1.77
CA ASP A 59 -20.54 10.28 -1.66
C ASP A 59 -19.71 9.89 -0.43
N GLU A 60 -18.94 10.85 0.11
CA GLU A 60 -18.14 10.68 1.32
C GLU A 60 -18.87 11.07 2.60
N LEU A 61 -20.08 11.62 2.53
CA LEU A 61 -20.76 12.20 3.67
C LEU A 61 -20.91 11.22 4.83
N SER A 62 -21.29 9.97 4.55
CA SER A 62 -21.41 8.92 5.59
C SER A 62 -20.08 8.62 6.29
N SER A 63 -18.99 8.54 5.50
CA SER A 63 -17.64 8.32 6.02
C SER A 63 -17.11 9.53 6.79
N LEU A 64 -17.44 10.75 6.34
CA LEU A 64 -17.09 11.99 7.06
C LEU A 64 -17.82 12.10 8.40
N VAL A 65 -19.12 11.76 8.43
CA VAL A 65 -19.89 11.73 9.67
C VAL A 65 -19.29 10.74 10.66
N SER A 66 -19.07 9.49 10.23
CA SER A 66 -18.51 8.46 11.11
C SER A 66 -17.09 8.78 11.58
N ALA A 67 -16.24 9.32 10.68
CA ALA A 67 -14.89 9.74 11.03
C ALA A 67 -14.90 10.93 12.02
N SER A 68 -15.81 11.90 11.84
CA SER A 68 -15.95 13.04 12.75
C SER A 68 -16.41 12.63 14.13
N VAL A 69 -17.40 11.74 14.22
CA VAL A 69 -17.90 11.21 15.51
C VAL A 69 -16.80 10.40 16.22
N LEU A 70 -16.24 9.41 15.53
CA LEU A 70 -15.20 8.55 16.11
C LEU A 70 -13.95 9.34 16.47
N GLY A 71 -13.53 10.27 15.60
CA GLY A 71 -12.36 11.12 15.83
C GLY A 71 -12.55 12.02 17.06
N THR A 72 -13.73 12.61 17.24
CA THR A 72 -14.03 13.41 18.42
C THR A 72 -13.98 12.55 19.69
N LEU A 73 -14.59 11.36 19.68
CA LEU A 73 -14.58 10.45 20.84
C LEU A 73 -13.16 10.00 21.21
N VAL A 74 -12.33 9.67 20.20
CA VAL A 74 -10.93 9.27 20.43
C VAL A 74 -10.11 10.44 20.95
N LEU A 75 -10.28 11.63 20.39
CA LEU A 75 -9.57 12.82 20.85
C LEU A 75 -9.97 13.18 22.28
N ASP A 76 -11.24 13.12 22.61
CA ASP A 76 -11.75 13.37 23.96
C ASP A 76 -11.21 12.33 24.96
N GLY A 77 -11.20 11.05 24.58
CA GLY A 77 -10.61 9.97 25.40
C GLY A 77 -9.10 10.16 25.63
N LEU A 78 -8.35 10.62 24.62
CA LEU A 78 -6.92 10.95 24.78
C LEU A 78 -6.71 12.16 25.69
N LEU A 79 -7.57 13.20 25.56
CA LEU A 79 -7.56 14.35 26.46
C LEU A 79 -7.88 13.97 27.90
N ALA A 80 -8.82 13.03 28.11
CA ALA A 80 -9.13 12.50 29.45
C ALA A 80 -7.94 11.84 30.15
N LEU A 81 -7.00 11.29 29.37
CA LEU A 81 -5.74 10.72 29.87
C LEU A 81 -4.64 11.77 30.09
N SER A 82 -4.86 12.99 29.67
CA SER A 82 -3.91 14.10 29.80
C SER A 82 -4.21 14.95 31.07
N PRO A 83 -3.29 15.84 31.49
CA PRO A 83 -3.51 16.71 32.65
C PRO A 83 -4.68 17.68 32.52
N VAL A 84 -5.20 17.91 31.30
CA VAL A 84 -6.29 18.86 31.05
C VAL A 84 -7.69 18.24 31.20
N GLY A 85 -7.78 16.90 31.19
CA GLY A 85 -9.05 16.19 31.28
C GLY A 85 -9.90 16.22 30.01
N PRO A 86 -11.09 15.56 30.01
CA PRO A 86 -11.98 15.49 28.87
C PRO A 86 -12.63 16.84 28.54
N LEU A 87 -13.08 17.00 27.31
CA LEU A 87 -13.84 18.17 26.87
C LEU A 87 -15.23 18.19 27.55
N SER A 88 -15.81 19.39 27.70
CA SER A 88 -17.22 19.46 28.03
C SER A 88 -18.08 18.84 26.92
N PRO A 89 -19.25 18.25 27.22
CA PRO A 89 -20.11 17.65 26.19
C PRO A 89 -20.47 18.64 25.08
N THR A 90 -20.68 19.91 25.42
CA THR A 90 -20.96 20.97 24.44
C THR A 90 -19.77 21.25 23.54
N SER A 91 -18.55 21.31 24.11
CA SER A 91 -17.32 21.49 23.34
C SER A 91 -17.02 20.29 22.43
N ALA A 92 -17.25 19.07 22.89
CA ALA A 92 -17.07 17.86 22.10
C ALA A 92 -18.05 17.84 20.89
N ILE A 93 -19.34 18.14 21.12
CA ILE A 93 -20.34 18.23 20.05
C ILE A 93 -19.96 19.34 19.06
N ALA A 94 -19.60 20.54 19.55
CA ALA A 94 -19.20 21.65 18.69
C ALA A 94 -17.95 21.31 17.86
N LEU A 95 -16.98 20.59 18.41
CA LEU A 95 -15.79 20.11 17.71
C LEU A 95 -16.18 19.10 16.63
N GLY A 96 -17.00 18.11 16.92
CA GLY A 96 -17.45 17.10 15.96
C GLY A 96 -18.22 17.70 14.79
N VAL A 97 -19.17 18.62 15.08
CA VAL A 97 -19.93 19.32 14.03
C VAL A 97 -19.05 20.28 13.25
N GLY A 98 -18.19 21.04 13.91
CA GLY A 98 -17.27 21.97 13.28
C GLY A 98 -16.30 21.28 12.33
N THR A 99 -15.71 20.14 12.75
CA THR A 99 -14.81 19.35 11.90
C THR A 99 -15.54 18.72 10.73
N LEU A 100 -16.76 18.22 10.91
CA LEU A 100 -17.58 17.70 9.82
C LEU A 100 -17.84 18.76 8.75
N ILE A 101 -18.36 19.91 9.17
CA ILE A 101 -18.66 21.02 8.26
C ILE A 101 -17.37 21.55 7.60
N GLY A 102 -16.33 21.76 8.40
CA GLY A 102 -15.03 22.25 7.91
C GLY A 102 -14.40 21.30 6.90
N SER A 103 -14.39 19.99 7.17
CA SER A 103 -13.86 18.97 6.23
C SER A 103 -14.70 18.92 4.96
N PHE A 104 -16.02 18.95 5.06
CA PHE A 104 -16.92 18.93 3.90
C PHE A 104 -16.69 20.15 2.99
N VAL A 105 -16.68 21.33 3.56
CA VAL A 105 -16.48 22.60 2.83
C VAL A 105 -15.08 22.65 2.22
N LEU A 106 -14.04 22.34 3.01
CA LEU A 106 -12.65 22.44 2.56
C LEU A 106 -12.33 21.42 1.47
N ARG A 107 -12.87 20.21 1.56
CA ARG A 107 -12.78 19.20 0.49
C ARG A 107 -13.47 19.68 -0.78
N GLY A 108 -14.67 20.25 -0.68
CA GLY A 108 -15.38 20.82 -1.83
C GLY A 108 -14.60 21.94 -2.51
N VAL A 109 -14.04 22.86 -1.72
CA VAL A 109 -13.22 23.98 -2.22
C VAL A 109 -11.92 23.47 -2.86
N LEU A 110 -11.20 22.58 -2.20
CA LEU A 110 -9.95 22.01 -2.72
C LEU A 110 -10.19 21.24 -4.02
N ARG A 111 -11.26 20.46 -4.12
CA ARG A 111 -11.64 19.77 -5.36
C ARG A 111 -12.01 20.75 -6.47
N PHE A 112 -12.75 21.82 -6.16
CA PHE A 112 -13.09 22.83 -7.13
C PHE A 112 -11.85 23.48 -7.73
N PHE A 113 -10.86 23.86 -6.90
CA PHE A 113 -9.59 24.41 -7.38
C PHE A 113 -8.75 23.38 -8.11
N TRP A 114 -8.67 22.14 -7.59
CA TRP A 114 -7.96 21.04 -8.25
C TRP A 114 -8.52 20.79 -9.64
N HIS A 115 -9.84 20.74 -9.77
CA HIS A 115 -10.49 20.55 -11.06
C HIS A 115 -10.25 21.69 -12.05
N ARG A 116 -9.96 22.90 -11.59
CA ARG A 116 -9.56 24.01 -12.48
C ARG A 116 -8.09 23.96 -12.88
N LEU A 117 -7.23 23.36 -12.06
CA LEU A 117 -5.78 23.29 -12.30
C LEU A 117 -5.37 22.04 -13.10
N THR A 118 -6.12 20.94 -12.97
CA THR A 118 -5.86 19.69 -13.69
C THR A 118 -6.63 19.69 -15.01
N GLY A 119 -5.98 19.28 -16.10
CA GLY A 119 -6.60 19.09 -17.43
C GLY A 119 -7.64 17.96 -17.46
N LEU A 120 -8.17 17.69 -18.65
CA LEU A 120 -8.98 16.51 -18.92
C LEU A 120 -8.05 15.29 -19.02
N ALA A 121 -8.48 14.14 -18.51
CA ALA A 121 -7.78 12.88 -18.73
C ALA A 121 -7.98 12.42 -20.18
N TYR A 122 -6.92 12.03 -20.85
CA TYR A 122 -7.02 11.51 -22.21
C TYR A 122 -7.36 10.02 -22.21
N GLY A 123 -8.43 9.68 -22.93
CA GLY A 123 -8.96 8.31 -23.03
C GLY A 123 -8.82 7.72 -24.43
N LEU A 124 -8.57 6.42 -24.47
CA LEU A 124 -8.53 5.59 -25.65
C LEU A 124 -9.60 4.53 -25.54
N VAL A 125 -10.37 4.27 -26.60
CA VAL A 125 -11.39 3.21 -26.59
C VAL A 125 -10.88 2.02 -27.39
N ILE A 126 -11.12 0.80 -26.92
CA ILE A 126 -10.86 -0.44 -27.66
C ILE A 126 -12.21 -1.10 -27.97
N GLY A 127 -12.48 -1.30 -29.23
CA GLY A 127 -13.69 -1.99 -29.70
C GLY A 127 -14.23 -1.49 -31.02
N PRO A 128 -15.38 -2.03 -31.47
CA PRO A 128 -15.98 -1.69 -32.74
C PRO A 128 -16.52 -0.25 -32.79
N ALA A 129 -16.47 0.39 -33.95
CA ALA A 129 -16.85 1.79 -34.19
C ALA A 129 -18.21 2.17 -33.61
N ALA A 130 -19.26 1.33 -33.75
CA ALA A 130 -20.58 1.58 -33.22
C ALA A 130 -20.64 1.69 -31.69
N ALA A 131 -19.82 0.87 -30.98
CA ALA A 131 -19.72 0.95 -29.53
C ALA A 131 -18.93 2.20 -29.09
N VAL A 132 -17.90 2.54 -29.85
CA VAL A 132 -17.07 3.73 -29.66
C VAL A 132 -17.90 5.01 -29.73
N ASP A 133 -18.76 5.17 -30.76
CA ASP A 133 -19.65 6.32 -30.92
C ASP A 133 -20.68 6.44 -29.79
N THR A 134 -21.14 5.30 -29.30
CA THR A 134 -22.06 5.29 -28.13
C THR A 134 -21.36 5.84 -26.90
N ILE A 135 -20.10 5.47 -26.65
CA ILE A 135 -19.33 5.99 -25.53
C ILE A 135 -18.97 7.45 -25.74
N ALA A 136 -18.53 7.83 -26.96
CA ALA A 136 -18.17 9.20 -27.28
C ALA A 136 -19.34 10.16 -27.00
N ARG A 137 -20.54 9.81 -27.45
CA ARG A 137 -21.75 10.59 -27.20
C ARG A 137 -22.09 10.67 -25.70
N ARG A 138 -21.95 9.57 -24.95
CA ARG A 138 -22.21 9.58 -23.50
C ARG A 138 -21.18 10.40 -22.75
N VAL A 139 -19.90 10.27 -23.06
CA VAL A 139 -18.83 11.06 -22.45
C VAL A 139 -19.01 12.54 -22.75
N SER A 140 -19.40 12.93 -23.98
CA SER A 140 -19.64 14.34 -24.33
C SER A 140 -20.85 14.95 -23.62
N THR A 141 -21.89 14.15 -23.31
CA THR A 141 -23.06 14.60 -22.54
C THR A 141 -22.81 14.66 -21.03
N HIS A 142 -21.68 14.08 -20.55
CA HIS A 142 -21.34 14.02 -19.13
C HIS A 142 -19.95 14.63 -18.87
N PRO A 143 -19.82 15.95 -18.96
CA PRO A 143 -18.51 16.65 -18.79
C PRO A 143 -17.88 16.42 -17.41
N GLU A 144 -18.67 15.97 -16.42
CA GLU A 144 -18.19 15.61 -15.09
C GLU A 144 -17.29 14.36 -15.08
N THR A 145 -17.30 13.55 -16.13
CA THR A 145 -16.36 12.41 -16.29
C THR A 145 -14.92 12.87 -16.51
N ARG A 146 -14.75 14.11 -17.00
CA ARG A 146 -13.47 14.74 -17.31
C ARG A 146 -12.58 13.89 -18.22
N LEU A 147 -13.16 13.07 -19.06
CA LEU A 147 -12.48 12.21 -20.02
C LEU A 147 -12.60 12.83 -21.41
N ALA A 148 -11.47 13.03 -22.08
CA ALA A 148 -11.41 13.43 -23.49
C ALA A 148 -10.99 12.22 -24.32
N LEU A 149 -11.87 11.69 -25.15
CA LEU A 149 -11.55 10.57 -26.02
C LEU A 149 -10.72 11.07 -27.20
N VAL A 150 -9.50 10.53 -27.34
CA VAL A 150 -8.54 10.92 -28.39
C VAL A 150 -8.74 10.11 -29.67
N GLY A 151 -9.15 8.85 -29.53
CA GLY A 151 -9.35 7.94 -30.63
C GLY A 151 -9.72 6.55 -30.15
N TYR A 152 -9.71 5.60 -31.08
CA TYR A 152 -9.98 4.20 -30.75
C TYR A 152 -9.04 3.23 -31.48
N LEU A 153 -8.91 2.03 -30.90
CA LEU A 153 -8.23 0.89 -31.48
C LEU A 153 -9.28 -0.20 -31.82
N SER A 154 -9.15 -0.82 -32.99
CA SER A 154 -9.99 -1.95 -33.38
C SER A 154 -9.20 -2.94 -34.20
N GLU A 155 -9.65 -4.20 -34.27
CA GLU A 155 -9.03 -5.20 -35.14
C GLU A 155 -9.16 -4.83 -36.64
N LYS A 156 -8.28 -5.39 -37.45
CA LYS A 156 -8.30 -5.18 -38.93
C LYS A 156 -9.60 -5.75 -39.51
N GLY A 157 -10.43 -4.89 -40.09
CA GLY A 157 -11.67 -5.27 -40.77
C GLY A 157 -12.92 -4.53 -40.31
N ASP A 158 -12.80 -3.71 -39.26
CA ASP A 158 -13.85 -2.83 -38.80
C ASP A 158 -13.76 -1.49 -39.56
N ASP A 159 -14.31 -1.47 -40.79
CA ASP A 159 -14.27 -0.29 -41.69
C ASP A 159 -15.40 0.71 -41.43
N ASP A 160 -16.16 0.56 -40.35
CA ASP A 160 -17.22 1.49 -40.01
C ASP A 160 -16.64 2.84 -39.57
N ALA A 161 -17.13 3.92 -40.18
CA ALA A 161 -16.74 5.28 -39.86
C ALA A 161 -17.28 5.70 -38.49
N SER A 162 -16.38 6.01 -37.56
CA SER A 162 -16.71 6.61 -36.26
C SER A 162 -16.47 8.12 -36.28
N GLU A 163 -17.16 8.84 -35.38
CA GLU A 163 -16.97 10.28 -35.19
C GLU A 163 -15.57 10.61 -34.62
N ILE A 164 -14.90 9.63 -33.96
CA ILE A 164 -13.53 9.77 -33.46
C ILE A 164 -12.55 8.94 -34.28
N PRO A 165 -11.28 9.39 -34.44
CA PRO A 165 -10.33 8.76 -35.34
C PRO A 165 -9.88 7.38 -34.87
N ARG A 166 -9.75 6.43 -35.79
CA ARG A 166 -9.06 5.16 -35.56
C ARG A 166 -7.55 5.42 -35.52
N LEU A 167 -6.88 5.01 -34.44
CA LEU A 167 -5.44 5.24 -34.23
C LEU A 167 -4.57 4.01 -34.49
N GLY A 168 -5.16 2.84 -34.65
CA GLY A 168 -4.44 1.60 -34.93
C GLY A 168 -5.18 0.33 -34.53
N SER A 169 -4.43 -0.75 -34.39
CA SER A 169 -4.88 -2.03 -33.82
C SER A 169 -4.61 -2.11 -32.32
N ILE A 170 -5.10 -3.16 -31.68
CA ILE A 170 -4.87 -3.41 -30.24
C ILE A 170 -3.37 -3.52 -29.94
N ASP A 171 -2.56 -4.11 -30.83
CA ASP A 171 -1.11 -4.23 -30.69
C ASP A 171 -0.35 -2.88 -30.68
N ASP A 172 -1.00 -1.79 -31.09
CA ASP A 172 -0.39 -0.46 -31.11
C ASP A 172 -0.62 0.34 -29.81
N ILE A 173 -1.22 -0.26 -28.79
CA ILE A 173 -1.66 0.43 -27.56
C ILE A 173 -0.52 1.21 -26.91
N SER A 174 0.65 0.60 -26.69
CA SER A 174 1.80 1.25 -26.06
C SER A 174 2.32 2.44 -26.85
N LYS A 175 2.35 2.34 -28.19
CA LYS A 175 2.77 3.46 -29.07
C LYS A 175 1.77 4.61 -29.03
N VAL A 176 0.47 4.29 -29.10
CA VAL A 176 -0.61 5.27 -29.07
C VAL A 176 -0.68 5.95 -27.72
N ALA A 177 -0.57 5.18 -26.64
CA ALA A 177 -0.59 5.69 -25.28
C ALA A 177 0.50 6.75 -25.04
N ARG A 178 1.73 6.45 -25.42
CA ARG A 178 2.86 7.39 -25.29
C ARG A 178 2.71 8.60 -26.19
N ARG A 179 2.24 8.41 -27.44
CA ARG A 179 2.13 9.50 -28.43
C ARG A 179 1.07 10.54 -28.05
N TYR A 180 -0.04 10.09 -27.45
CA TYR A 180 -1.18 10.93 -27.15
C TYR A 180 -1.36 11.18 -25.65
N ALA A 181 -0.38 10.78 -24.82
CA ALA A 181 -0.43 10.90 -23.36
C ALA A 181 -1.72 10.31 -22.78
N ILE A 182 -2.12 9.11 -23.23
CA ILE A 182 -3.32 8.43 -22.76
C ILE A 182 -3.15 8.07 -21.29
N GLU A 183 -4.18 8.32 -20.50
CA GLU A 183 -4.23 7.98 -19.07
C GLU A 183 -5.21 6.84 -18.79
N ARG A 184 -6.20 6.64 -19.70
CA ARG A 184 -7.26 5.64 -19.52
C ARG A 184 -7.61 4.93 -20.81
N VAL A 185 -7.76 3.62 -20.71
CA VAL A 185 -8.22 2.74 -21.77
C VAL A 185 -9.60 2.21 -21.40
N VAL A 186 -10.59 2.35 -22.30
CA VAL A 186 -11.96 1.84 -22.13
C VAL A 186 -12.17 0.71 -23.13
N VAL A 187 -12.43 -0.50 -22.65
CA VAL A 187 -12.63 -1.69 -23.47
C VAL A 187 -14.10 -2.00 -23.60
N THR A 188 -14.56 -2.10 -24.84
CA THR A 188 -15.96 -2.40 -25.18
C THR A 188 -16.13 -3.71 -25.91
N GLU A 189 -15.04 -4.42 -26.19
CA GLU A 189 -15.04 -5.60 -27.03
C GLU A 189 -15.76 -6.77 -26.37
N ARG A 190 -16.67 -7.39 -27.12
CA ARG A 190 -17.55 -8.46 -26.63
C ARG A 190 -16.89 -9.82 -26.55
N GLU A 191 -15.89 -10.07 -27.41
CA GLU A 191 -15.31 -11.40 -27.66
C GLU A 191 -13.79 -11.39 -27.60
N MET A 192 -13.23 -10.66 -26.61
CA MET A 192 -11.79 -10.72 -26.36
C MET A 192 -11.43 -12.11 -25.79
N SER A 193 -10.47 -12.80 -26.41
CA SER A 193 -9.97 -14.06 -25.84
C SER A 193 -9.29 -13.80 -24.50
N GLU A 194 -9.29 -14.81 -23.62
CA GLU A 194 -8.67 -14.70 -22.31
C GLU A 194 -7.19 -14.28 -22.38
N ARG A 195 -6.45 -14.81 -23.36
CA ARG A 195 -5.05 -14.43 -23.64
C ARG A 195 -4.90 -12.98 -24.09
N ALA A 196 -5.81 -12.49 -24.96
CA ALA A 196 -5.76 -11.09 -25.42
C ALA A 196 -6.10 -10.13 -24.27
N ALA A 197 -7.02 -10.51 -23.38
CA ALA A 197 -7.35 -9.73 -22.18
C ALA A 197 -6.17 -9.69 -21.20
N GLU A 198 -5.50 -10.82 -20.96
CA GLU A 198 -4.30 -10.87 -20.11
C GLU A 198 -3.17 -9.99 -20.67
N GLN A 199 -2.90 -10.10 -21.97
CA GLN A 199 -1.88 -9.29 -22.64
C GLN A 199 -2.19 -7.80 -22.55
N LEU A 200 -3.45 -7.40 -22.80
CA LEU A 200 -3.90 -6.02 -22.68
C LEU A 200 -3.72 -5.49 -21.24
N ILE A 201 -4.05 -6.31 -20.24
CA ILE A 201 -3.86 -5.97 -18.83
C ILE A 201 -2.38 -5.74 -18.52
N GLU A 202 -1.50 -6.62 -18.99
CA GLU A 202 -0.05 -6.49 -18.78
C GLU A 202 0.52 -5.23 -19.48
N GLU A 203 0.10 -4.94 -20.70
CA GLU A 203 0.53 -3.72 -21.42
C GLU A 203 0.02 -2.44 -20.73
N CYS A 204 -1.25 -2.40 -20.31
CA CYS A 204 -1.79 -1.27 -19.57
C CYS A 204 -1.04 -1.08 -18.23
N LYS A 205 -0.69 -2.17 -17.55
CA LYS A 205 0.08 -2.14 -16.31
C LYS A 205 1.49 -1.60 -16.53
N ALA A 206 2.18 -2.05 -17.59
CA ALA A 206 3.52 -1.60 -17.93
C ALA A 206 3.58 -0.10 -18.25
N GLU A 207 2.53 0.43 -18.91
CA GLU A 207 2.42 1.86 -19.25
C GLU A 207 1.74 2.71 -18.17
N GLY A 208 1.30 2.11 -17.05
CA GLY A 208 0.61 2.82 -15.96
C GLY A 208 -0.78 3.35 -16.33
N LEU A 209 -1.45 2.74 -17.31
CA LEU A 209 -2.74 3.17 -17.83
C LEU A 209 -3.88 2.65 -16.94
N ALA A 210 -4.88 3.48 -16.67
CA ALA A 210 -6.12 3.03 -16.05
C ALA A 210 -6.94 2.24 -17.08
N LEU A 211 -7.34 1.01 -16.73
CA LEU A 211 -8.11 0.13 -17.61
C LEU A 211 -9.53 0.01 -17.09
N THR A 212 -10.50 0.18 -18.01
CA THR A 212 -11.91 0.18 -17.71
C THR A 212 -12.63 -0.76 -18.66
N PHE A 213 -13.25 -1.84 -18.17
CA PHE A 213 -14.07 -2.73 -18.97
C PHE A 213 -15.56 -2.36 -18.84
N LEU A 214 -16.27 -2.35 -19.95
CA LEU A 214 -17.73 -2.36 -19.91
C LEU A 214 -18.20 -3.80 -19.64
N PRO A 215 -18.83 -4.06 -18.50
CA PRO A 215 -19.23 -5.41 -18.15
C PRO A 215 -20.37 -5.87 -19.03
N GLN A 216 -20.16 -6.94 -19.78
CA GLN A 216 -21.25 -7.68 -20.44
C GLN A 216 -21.51 -9.03 -19.78
N HIS A 217 -20.57 -9.53 -18.96
CA HIS A 217 -20.71 -10.75 -18.17
C HIS A 217 -20.09 -10.60 -16.78
N PHE A 218 -20.92 -10.64 -15.76
CA PHE A 218 -20.52 -10.52 -14.34
C PHE A 218 -19.73 -11.71 -13.78
N GLY A 219 -19.40 -12.73 -14.57
CA GLY A 219 -18.82 -13.99 -14.10
C GLY A 219 -17.31 -13.98 -13.82
N LEU A 220 -16.59 -12.92 -14.14
CA LEU A 220 -15.12 -12.84 -14.00
C LEU A 220 -14.67 -11.94 -12.85
N LEU A 221 -15.54 -11.67 -11.88
CA LEU A 221 -15.27 -10.75 -10.78
C LEU A 221 -14.38 -11.39 -9.70
N GLY A 222 -13.07 -11.13 -9.75
CA GLY A 222 -12.14 -11.38 -8.64
C GLY A 222 -12.14 -10.25 -7.60
N PRO A 223 -11.53 -10.47 -6.41
CA PRO A 223 -11.37 -9.43 -5.40
C PRO A 223 -10.47 -8.29 -5.95
N GLY A 224 -10.90 -7.07 -5.79
CA GLY A 224 -10.17 -5.86 -6.25
C GLY A 224 -10.84 -5.09 -7.39
N ILE A 225 -12.02 -5.51 -7.80
CA ILE A 225 -12.80 -4.84 -8.84
C ILE A 225 -13.80 -3.89 -8.19
N GLU A 226 -13.69 -2.61 -8.48
CA GLU A 226 -14.71 -1.62 -8.10
C GLU A 226 -15.73 -1.45 -9.23
N LEU A 227 -16.99 -1.66 -8.91
CA LEU A 227 -18.10 -1.34 -9.80
C LEU A 227 -18.25 0.19 -9.82
N ASN A 228 -17.86 0.81 -10.92
CA ASN A 228 -17.94 2.25 -11.09
C ASN A 228 -19.01 2.61 -12.13
N ARG A 229 -19.31 3.90 -12.30
CA ARG A 229 -20.23 4.37 -13.35
C ARG A 229 -19.52 5.39 -14.23
N LEU A 230 -19.44 5.10 -15.50
CA LEU A 230 -19.01 6.04 -16.53
C LEU A 230 -20.27 6.52 -17.26
N ALA A 231 -20.70 7.77 -17.02
CA ALA A 231 -21.88 8.35 -17.67
C ALA A 231 -23.10 7.39 -17.65
N GLU A 232 -23.49 6.92 -16.45
CA GLU A 232 -24.59 5.97 -16.17
C GLU A 232 -24.32 4.50 -16.58
N LEU A 233 -23.28 4.22 -17.34
CA LEU A 233 -22.90 2.84 -17.66
C LEU A 233 -22.20 2.20 -16.47
N PRO A 234 -22.58 1.00 -16.03
CA PRO A 234 -21.79 0.23 -15.08
C PRO A 234 -20.49 -0.21 -15.75
N VAL A 235 -19.36 0.08 -15.13
CA VAL A 235 -18.04 -0.26 -15.64
C VAL A 235 -17.20 -0.93 -14.56
N LEU A 236 -16.29 -1.82 -15.00
CA LEU A 236 -15.25 -2.39 -14.15
C LEU A 236 -13.98 -1.56 -14.35
N ASP A 237 -13.49 -0.97 -13.26
CA ASP A 237 -12.32 -0.10 -13.29
C ASP A 237 -11.14 -0.83 -12.65
N PHE A 238 -10.08 -1.06 -13.43
CA PHE A 238 -8.82 -1.61 -12.96
C PHE A 238 -7.78 -0.50 -12.92
N ARG A 239 -7.19 -0.26 -11.79
CA ARG A 239 -6.07 0.67 -11.64
C ARG A 239 -4.85 -0.08 -11.17
N PHE A 240 -3.82 0.00 -11.97
CA PHE A 240 -2.50 -0.53 -11.67
C PHE A 240 -1.55 0.57 -11.16
N SER A 241 -2.12 1.61 -10.54
CA SER A 241 -1.34 2.74 -10.06
C SER A 241 -0.61 2.39 -8.75
N ASP A 242 0.54 3.02 -8.57
CA ASP A 242 1.29 3.00 -7.30
C ASP A 242 0.37 3.32 -6.11
N PRO A 243 0.67 2.77 -4.93
CA PRO A 243 -0.08 3.07 -3.72
C PRO A 243 -0.15 4.59 -3.48
N PRO A 244 -1.28 5.12 -3.00
CA PRO A 244 -1.43 6.55 -2.75
C PRO A 244 -0.28 7.09 -1.88
N ARG A 245 0.27 8.24 -2.23
CA ARG A 245 1.38 8.87 -1.47
C ARG A 245 1.04 9.05 0.00
N SER A 246 -0.24 9.29 0.31
CA SER A 246 -0.75 9.35 1.69
C SER A 246 -0.58 8.01 2.42
N THR A 247 -0.86 6.87 1.78
CA THR A 247 -0.67 5.54 2.34
C THR A 247 0.81 5.30 2.64
N LEU A 248 1.69 5.60 1.67
CA LEU A 248 3.14 5.44 1.85
C LEU A 248 3.69 6.35 2.95
N ALA A 249 3.21 7.59 3.06
CA ALA A 249 3.62 8.52 4.11
C ALA A 249 3.19 8.04 5.50
N MET A 250 1.93 7.58 5.64
CA MET A 250 1.42 7.05 6.92
C MET A 250 2.06 5.72 7.29
N LYS A 251 2.29 4.84 6.31
CA LYS A 251 3.08 3.62 6.50
C LYS A 251 4.48 3.97 7.02
N ARG A 252 5.13 4.98 6.44
CA ARG A 252 6.45 5.44 6.91
C ARG A 252 6.40 6.00 8.33
N ALA A 253 5.39 6.76 8.68
CA ALA A 253 5.19 7.27 10.04
C ALA A 253 5.01 6.11 11.03
N LEU A 254 4.17 5.13 10.69
CA LEU A 254 3.97 3.92 11.48
C LEU A 254 5.28 3.14 11.67
N ASP A 255 6.04 2.94 10.57
CA ASP A 255 7.34 2.28 10.60
C ASP A 255 8.29 2.94 11.61
N ILE A 256 8.39 4.27 11.59
CA ILE A 256 9.27 5.01 12.49
C ILE A 256 8.79 4.91 13.94
N VAL A 257 7.51 5.21 14.19
CA VAL A 257 6.95 5.24 15.56
C VAL A 257 7.06 3.87 16.22
N VAL A 258 6.64 2.82 15.54
CA VAL A 258 6.69 1.46 16.09
C VAL A 258 8.13 0.98 16.25
N SER A 259 9.02 1.23 15.29
CA SER A 259 10.42 0.82 15.40
C SER A 259 11.14 1.50 16.56
N VAL A 260 10.93 2.80 16.76
CA VAL A 260 11.50 3.54 17.91
C VAL A 260 10.96 2.98 19.22
N ALA A 261 9.63 2.79 19.32
CA ALA A 261 9.00 2.27 20.53
C ALA A 261 9.51 0.86 20.87
N VAL A 262 9.57 -0.04 19.89
CA VAL A 262 10.04 -1.42 20.09
C VAL A 262 11.52 -1.46 20.45
N LEU A 263 12.39 -0.69 19.77
CA LEU A 263 13.82 -0.62 20.11
C LEU A 263 14.04 -0.06 21.50
N ALA A 264 13.31 0.99 21.89
CA ALA A 264 13.42 1.57 23.24
C ALA A 264 12.97 0.57 24.32
N LEU A 265 11.80 -0.06 24.13
CA LEU A 265 11.22 -1.03 25.08
C LEU A 265 12.10 -2.28 25.21
N LEU A 266 12.59 -2.81 24.09
CA LEU A 266 13.37 -4.05 24.08
C LEU A 266 14.88 -3.82 24.17
N SER A 267 15.35 -2.58 24.38
CA SER A 267 16.78 -2.27 24.49
C SER A 267 17.53 -3.10 25.54
N PRO A 268 16.99 -3.39 26.74
CA PRO A 268 17.69 -4.26 27.70
C PRO A 268 17.81 -5.70 27.20
N LEU A 269 16.74 -6.21 26.54
CA LEU A 269 16.76 -7.55 25.94
C LEU A 269 17.78 -7.65 24.80
N LEU A 270 17.85 -6.62 23.96
CA LEU A 270 18.82 -6.56 22.85
C LEU A 270 20.26 -6.49 23.37
N ALA A 271 20.50 -5.77 24.48
CA ALA A 271 21.81 -5.75 25.13
C ALA A 271 22.20 -7.13 25.69
N LEU A 272 21.26 -7.85 26.31
CA LEU A 272 21.46 -9.22 26.80
C LEU A 272 21.74 -10.19 25.65
N ALA A 273 20.97 -10.08 24.54
CA ALA A 273 21.20 -10.88 23.34
C ALA A 273 22.60 -10.62 22.74
N ALA A 274 23.00 -9.36 22.64
CA ALA A 274 24.34 -8.97 22.20
C ALA A 274 25.44 -9.56 23.07
N LEU A 275 25.25 -9.52 24.40
CA LEU A 275 26.20 -10.12 25.36
C LEU A 275 26.24 -11.64 25.20
N ALA A 276 25.10 -12.30 25.07
CA ALA A 276 25.04 -13.76 24.88
C ALA A 276 25.80 -14.20 23.60
N VAL A 277 25.59 -13.50 22.49
CA VAL A 277 26.33 -13.76 21.24
C VAL A 277 27.84 -13.51 21.43
N ALA A 278 28.21 -12.40 22.10
CA ALA A 278 29.62 -12.07 22.35
C ALA A 278 30.33 -13.10 23.21
N LEU A 279 29.64 -13.71 24.19
CA LEU A 279 30.18 -14.75 25.06
C LEU A 279 30.27 -16.13 24.38
N ASP A 280 29.30 -16.42 23.48
CA ASP A 280 29.21 -17.72 22.80
C ASP A 280 30.18 -17.81 21.61
N THR A 281 30.24 -16.76 20.77
CA THR A 281 31.00 -16.78 19.51
C THR A 281 32.02 -15.63 19.35
N GLY A 282 32.13 -14.74 20.33
CA GLY A 282 32.98 -13.58 20.23
C GLY A 282 32.41 -12.47 19.31
N ARG A 283 33.30 -11.60 18.83
CA ARG A 283 32.94 -10.49 17.93
C ARG A 283 33.14 -10.89 16.46
N PRO A 284 32.40 -10.28 15.51
CA PRO A 284 31.34 -9.28 15.63
C PRO A 284 30.02 -9.88 16.12
N VAL A 285 29.21 -9.13 16.89
CA VAL A 285 27.91 -9.55 17.42
C VAL A 285 26.83 -9.54 16.34
N PHE A 286 26.95 -8.62 15.40
CA PHE A 286 26.00 -8.49 14.30
C PHE A 286 26.50 -9.20 13.06
N PHE A 287 25.60 -9.94 12.44
CA PHE A 287 25.75 -10.46 11.10
C PHE A 287 25.19 -9.43 10.10
N ARG A 288 25.91 -9.23 9.01
CA ARG A 288 25.57 -8.28 7.95
C ARG A 288 25.50 -9.02 6.64
N GLN A 289 24.34 -8.93 5.97
CA GLN A 289 24.14 -9.60 4.69
C GLN A 289 23.57 -8.61 3.67
N ARG A 290 24.08 -8.64 2.46
CA ARG A 290 23.54 -7.85 1.36
C ARG A 290 22.24 -8.47 0.87
N ARG A 291 21.22 -7.66 0.75
CA ARG A 291 19.88 -8.03 0.29
C ARG A 291 19.37 -7.01 -0.70
N ALA A 292 18.48 -7.45 -1.61
CA ALA A 292 17.76 -6.56 -2.50
C ALA A 292 16.65 -5.83 -1.74
N GLY A 293 16.63 -4.52 -1.89
CA GLY A 293 15.61 -3.63 -1.38
C GLY A 293 14.57 -3.27 -2.45
N ARG A 294 13.95 -2.09 -2.28
CA ARG A 294 13.02 -1.54 -3.26
C ARG A 294 13.73 -1.33 -4.60
N ASP A 295 13.02 -1.62 -5.69
CA ASP A 295 13.49 -1.50 -7.08
C ASP A 295 14.79 -2.30 -7.37
N GLY A 296 15.13 -3.24 -6.45
CA GLY A 296 16.35 -4.04 -6.53
C GLY A 296 17.59 -3.37 -5.94
N ASP A 297 17.47 -2.16 -5.38
CA ASP A 297 18.59 -1.45 -4.78
C ASP A 297 19.16 -2.22 -3.59
N PRO A 298 20.47 -2.53 -3.57
CA PRO A 298 21.06 -3.33 -2.52
C PRO A 298 21.18 -2.56 -1.20
N PHE A 299 20.87 -3.24 -0.09
CA PHE A 299 21.08 -2.73 1.25
C PHE A 299 21.73 -3.77 2.16
N THR A 300 22.30 -3.32 3.29
CA THR A 300 22.90 -4.20 4.29
C THR A 300 21.92 -4.51 5.40
N MET A 301 21.35 -5.71 5.39
CA MET A 301 20.46 -6.21 6.42
C MET A 301 21.22 -6.58 7.68
N LEU A 302 20.72 -6.14 8.84
CA LEU A 302 21.31 -6.37 10.15
C LEU A 302 20.57 -7.48 10.90
N LYS A 303 21.33 -8.49 11.41
CA LYS A 303 20.81 -9.51 12.33
C LYS A 303 21.80 -9.74 13.47
N PHE A 304 21.36 -10.34 14.58
CA PHE A 304 22.33 -10.94 15.50
C PHE A 304 22.95 -12.18 14.85
N ARG A 305 24.22 -12.38 15.11
CA ARG A 305 24.93 -13.57 14.63
C ARG A 305 24.44 -14.80 15.41
N THR A 306 23.91 -15.79 14.70
CA THR A 306 23.36 -17.02 15.25
C THR A 306 24.13 -18.26 14.82
N MET A 307 25.15 -18.09 13.99
CA MET A 307 26.02 -19.14 13.49
C MET A 307 27.49 -18.87 13.85
N VAL A 308 28.31 -19.89 13.73
CA VAL A 308 29.77 -19.80 13.88
C VAL A 308 30.37 -18.82 12.85
N VAL A 309 31.57 -18.31 13.11
CA VAL A 309 32.19 -17.26 12.27
C VAL A 309 32.47 -17.74 10.86
N ASP A 310 32.83 -18.99 10.70
CA ASP A 310 33.18 -19.70 9.45
C ASP A 310 31.98 -20.42 8.82
N ALA A 311 30.75 -20.04 9.17
CA ALA A 311 29.53 -20.72 8.72
C ALA A 311 29.36 -20.71 7.19
N GLU A 312 29.77 -19.64 6.49
CA GLU A 312 29.68 -19.55 5.03
C GLU A 312 30.73 -20.49 4.36
N GLU A 313 31.91 -20.58 4.91
CA GLU A 313 32.97 -21.46 4.41
C GLU A 313 32.59 -22.94 4.55
N ARG A 314 31.83 -23.29 5.58
CA ARG A 314 31.32 -24.67 5.83
C ARG A 314 30.08 -25.03 5.02
N LEU A 315 29.44 -24.09 4.34
CA LEU A 315 28.20 -24.34 3.60
C LEU A 315 28.39 -25.38 2.47
N PRO A 316 29.43 -25.33 1.63
CA PRO A 316 29.65 -26.31 0.58
C PRO A 316 29.87 -27.76 1.07
N GLU A 317 30.29 -27.89 2.34
CA GLU A 317 30.46 -29.23 2.95
C GLU A 317 29.12 -29.90 3.35
N LEU A 318 28.08 -29.08 3.53
CA LEU A 318 26.77 -29.47 4.05
C LEU A 318 25.72 -29.61 2.94
N VAL A 319 25.86 -28.85 1.87
CA VAL A 319 24.86 -28.80 0.77
C VAL A 319 25.58 -28.63 -0.56
N ASP A 320 25.22 -29.45 -1.52
CA ASP A 320 25.60 -29.23 -2.91
C ASP A 320 24.64 -28.20 -3.53
N LEU A 321 25.13 -26.95 -3.59
CA LEU A 321 24.36 -25.82 -4.12
C LEU A 321 23.95 -25.98 -5.60
N ALA A 322 24.65 -26.82 -6.36
CA ALA A 322 24.34 -27.07 -7.76
C ALA A 322 23.19 -28.06 -7.97
N SER A 323 22.83 -28.80 -6.92
CA SER A 323 21.75 -29.79 -6.95
C SER A 323 20.40 -29.28 -6.42
N LEU A 324 20.33 -28.01 -5.99
CA LEU A 324 19.11 -27.44 -5.44
C LEU A 324 18.12 -27.05 -6.55
N GLU A 325 16.90 -27.58 -6.44
CA GLU A 325 15.77 -27.22 -7.32
C GLU A 325 15.23 -25.81 -7.04
N GLU A 326 15.33 -25.34 -5.78
CA GLU A 326 14.93 -24.00 -5.37
C GLU A 326 16.11 -23.24 -4.75
N PRO A 327 16.23 -21.91 -4.99
CA PRO A 327 17.32 -21.10 -4.44
C PRO A 327 17.25 -20.91 -2.92
N ALA A 328 16.13 -21.26 -2.28
CA ALA A 328 15.93 -21.18 -0.83
C ALA A 328 15.88 -22.58 -0.22
N PHE A 329 16.85 -22.92 0.64
CA PHE A 329 16.91 -24.20 1.34
C PHE A 329 17.06 -24.03 2.84
N LYS A 330 16.58 -24.99 3.61
CA LYS A 330 16.80 -25.12 5.05
C LYS A 330 17.49 -26.44 5.34
N ILE A 331 18.52 -26.40 6.20
CA ILE A 331 19.20 -27.60 6.72
C ILE A 331 18.54 -27.93 8.06
N ALA A 332 17.95 -29.11 8.17
CA ALA A 332 17.45 -29.61 9.44
C ALA A 332 18.65 -29.84 10.39
N ASP A 333 18.55 -29.33 11.63
CA ASP A 333 19.62 -29.41 12.64
C ASP A 333 21.00 -28.93 12.14
N ASP A 334 21.03 -27.75 11.52
CA ASP A 334 22.23 -27.14 10.97
C ASP A 334 23.32 -27.02 12.06
N PRO A 335 24.48 -27.73 11.90
CA PRO A 335 25.54 -27.79 12.90
C PRO A 335 26.26 -26.45 13.09
N ARG A 336 26.08 -25.50 12.17
CA ARG A 336 26.67 -24.17 12.22
C ARG A 336 25.96 -23.24 13.23
N ILE A 337 24.73 -23.62 13.66
CA ILE A 337 23.94 -22.82 14.61
C ILE A 337 24.50 -22.97 16.03
N THR A 338 24.82 -21.86 16.67
CA THR A 338 25.35 -21.83 18.04
C THR A 338 24.25 -22.07 19.08
N ARG A 339 24.64 -22.27 20.35
CA ARG A 339 23.65 -22.47 21.43
C ARG A 339 22.78 -21.23 21.65
N SER A 340 23.39 -20.05 21.74
CA SER A 340 22.67 -18.78 21.81
C SER A 340 21.86 -18.52 20.54
N GLY A 341 22.44 -18.84 19.37
CA GLY A 341 21.79 -18.70 18.07
C GLY A 341 20.50 -19.49 17.95
N ARG A 342 20.43 -20.72 18.46
CA ARG A 342 19.22 -21.54 18.48
C ARG A 342 18.08 -20.89 19.26
N PHE A 343 18.40 -20.31 20.42
CA PHE A 343 17.42 -19.57 21.21
C PHE A 343 16.94 -18.30 20.49
N LEU A 344 17.88 -17.50 19.97
CA LEU A 344 17.58 -16.25 19.27
C LEU A 344 16.70 -16.48 18.03
N ARG A 345 17.01 -17.50 17.21
CA ARG A 345 16.19 -17.90 16.03
C ARG A 345 14.79 -18.33 16.43
N ARG A 346 14.67 -19.22 17.43
CA ARG A 346 13.37 -19.71 17.90
C ARG A 346 12.46 -18.58 18.41
N THR A 347 13.05 -17.52 18.93
CA THR A 347 12.31 -16.35 19.46
C THR A 347 12.27 -15.18 18.48
N SER A 348 12.87 -15.32 17.28
CA SER A 348 13.04 -14.26 16.28
C SER A 348 13.71 -12.97 16.82
N ILE A 349 14.39 -13.05 17.97
CA ILE A 349 15.15 -11.93 18.54
C ILE A 349 16.32 -11.57 17.63
N ASP A 350 16.87 -12.53 16.90
CA ASP A 350 17.95 -12.32 15.94
C ASP A 350 17.59 -11.36 14.81
N GLU A 351 16.33 -11.19 14.50
CA GLU A 351 15.83 -10.29 13.44
C GLU A 351 15.55 -8.87 13.94
N LEU A 352 15.43 -8.64 15.25
CA LEU A 352 15.12 -7.31 15.80
C LEU A 352 16.11 -6.18 15.41
N PRO A 353 17.43 -6.42 15.18
CA PRO A 353 18.32 -5.37 14.66
C PRO A 353 17.89 -4.79 13.31
N GLN A 354 17.08 -5.49 12.52
CA GLN A 354 16.51 -4.98 11.26
C GLN A 354 15.60 -3.76 11.49
N LEU A 355 15.08 -3.53 12.69
CA LEU A 355 14.37 -2.28 13.02
C LEU A 355 15.26 -1.04 12.77
N VAL A 356 16.58 -1.16 12.85
CA VAL A 356 17.51 -0.09 12.45
C VAL A 356 17.46 0.14 10.94
N ASN A 357 17.34 -0.94 10.12
CA ASN A 357 17.16 -0.80 8.68
C ASN A 357 15.79 -0.15 8.36
N VAL A 358 14.74 -0.47 9.14
CA VAL A 358 13.45 0.21 9.02
C VAL A 358 13.58 1.70 9.32
N LEU A 359 14.26 2.10 10.38
CA LEU A 359 14.49 3.51 10.70
C LEU A 359 15.31 4.24 9.65
N ARG A 360 16.31 3.58 9.04
CA ARG A 360 17.08 4.13 7.91
C ARG A 360 16.25 4.26 6.63
N GLY A 361 15.11 3.59 6.55
CA GLY A 361 14.25 3.59 5.37
C GLY A 361 14.64 2.59 4.29
N GLU A 362 15.53 1.68 4.59
CA GLU A 362 15.94 0.56 3.73
C GLU A 362 14.88 -0.55 3.72
N MET A 363 14.15 -0.71 4.85
CA MET A 363 13.06 -1.65 5.06
C MET A 363 11.80 -0.94 5.57
N SER A 364 10.70 -1.69 5.63
CA SER A 364 9.44 -1.37 6.31
C SER A 364 9.17 -2.42 7.39
N LEU A 365 8.26 -2.14 8.33
CA LEU A 365 7.78 -3.16 9.26
C LEU A 365 7.06 -4.28 8.51
N VAL A 366 6.21 -3.93 7.54
CA VAL A 366 5.43 -4.88 6.75
C VAL A 366 5.79 -4.77 5.28
N GLY A 367 6.07 -5.90 4.65
CA GLY A 367 6.43 -5.97 3.23
C GLY A 367 6.85 -7.38 2.81
N PRO A 368 7.18 -7.57 1.53
CA PRO A 368 7.81 -8.80 1.03
C PRO A 368 9.10 -9.12 1.79
N ARG A 369 9.40 -10.42 1.94
CA ARG A 369 10.66 -10.82 2.58
C ARG A 369 11.86 -10.39 1.73
N PRO A 370 12.92 -9.78 2.31
CA PRO A 370 14.10 -9.37 1.55
C PRO A 370 14.87 -10.61 1.05
N GLU A 371 15.15 -10.64 -0.25
CA GLU A 371 15.87 -11.73 -0.91
C GLU A 371 17.34 -11.38 -1.18
N GLU A 372 18.15 -12.40 -1.43
CA GLU A 372 19.55 -12.23 -1.80
C GLU A 372 19.70 -11.64 -3.21
N GLU A 373 20.71 -10.80 -3.41
CA GLU A 373 20.97 -10.17 -4.71
C GLU A 373 21.12 -11.22 -5.83
N GLY A 374 21.78 -12.35 -5.53
CA GLY A 374 21.94 -13.43 -6.48
C GLY A 374 20.64 -14.11 -6.90
N VAL A 375 19.67 -14.23 -5.98
CA VAL A 375 18.34 -14.77 -6.24
C VAL A 375 17.53 -13.80 -7.09
N VAL A 376 17.56 -12.52 -6.74
CA VAL A 376 16.84 -11.45 -7.49
C VAL A 376 17.38 -11.28 -8.91
N ALA A 377 18.66 -11.56 -9.13
CA ALA A 377 19.25 -11.53 -10.48
C ALA A 377 18.63 -12.58 -11.43
N LEU A 378 18.07 -13.66 -10.86
CA LEU A 378 17.42 -14.75 -11.60
C LEU A 378 15.91 -14.50 -11.82
N TYR A 379 15.34 -13.43 -11.25
CA TYR A 379 13.91 -13.14 -11.34
C TYR A 379 13.48 -12.76 -12.75
N ASP A 380 12.37 -13.34 -13.17
CA ASP A 380 11.63 -12.87 -14.34
C ASP A 380 10.89 -11.55 -14.04
N GLU A 381 10.22 -10.99 -15.04
CA GLU A 381 9.53 -9.72 -14.94
C GLU A 381 8.35 -9.76 -13.94
N ARG A 382 7.64 -10.88 -13.85
CA ARG A 382 6.54 -11.09 -12.89
C ARG A 382 7.05 -11.16 -11.46
N GLN A 383 8.16 -11.85 -11.25
CA GLN A 383 8.79 -12.00 -9.93
C GLN A 383 9.40 -10.68 -9.44
N ARG A 384 9.91 -9.84 -10.36
CA ARG A 384 10.42 -8.49 -10.03
C ARG A 384 9.37 -7.55 -9.49
N GLY A 385 8.07 -7.78 -9.78
CA GLY A 385 6.98 -6.98 -9.25
C GLY A 385 6.96 -6.87 -7.73
N ARG A 386 7.48 -7.88 -6.98
CA ARG A 386 7.61 -7.84 -5.52
C ARG A 386 8.58 -6.77 -5.00
N LEU A 387 9.49 -6.29 -5.85
CA LEU A 387 10.48 -5.28 -5.50
C LEU A 387 9.93 -3.84 -5.60
N ALA A 388 8.70 -3.64 -6.07
CA ALA A 388 8.08 -2.31 -6.20
C ALA A 388 7.96 -1.55 -4.88
N ILE A 389 8.00 -2.25 -3.74
CA ILE A 389 7.97 -1.65 -2.41
C ILE A 389 9.16 -2.11 -1.56
N LYS A 390 9.37 -1.43 -0.43
CA LYS A 390 10.42 -1.81 0.53
C LYS A 390 10.15 -3.20 1.12
N PRO A 391 11.19 -4.03 1.28
CA PRO A 391 11.06 -5.31 1.98
C PRO A 391 10.66 -5.10 3.43
N GLY A 392 9.94 -6.09 4.00
CA GLY A 392 9.41 -6.06 5.35
C GLY A 392 10.24 -6.85 6.36
N LEU A 393 10.17 -6.42 7.63
CA LEU A 393 10.59 -7.22 8.78
C LEU A 393 9.62 -8.39 8.99
N THR A 394 8.33 -8.13 8.81
CA THR A 394 7.26 -9.11 8.72
C THR A 394 6.47 -8.91 7.44
N GLY A 395 5.61 -9.86 7.08
CA GLY A 395 4.81 -9.75 5.87
C GLY A 395 3.75 -10.84 5.77
N PRO A 396 2.98 -10.85 4.67
CA PRO A 396 1.90 -11.81 4.49
C PRO A 396 2.40 -13.24 4.56
N MET A 397 3.56 -13.55 3.96
CA MET A 397 4.15 -14.87 3.98
C MET A 397 4.48 -15.36 5.40
N GLN A 398 5.04 -14.50 6.25
CA GLN A 398 5.41 -14.87 7.62
C GLN A 398 4.20 -15.09 8.53
N VAL A 399 3.06 -14.47 8.22
CA VAL A 399 1.86 -14.46 9.08
C VAL A 399 0.78 -15.42 8.60
N TYR A 400 0.60 -15.57 7.30
CA TYR A 400 -0.44 -16.41 6.68
C TYR A 400 0.15 -17.66 5.98
N GLY A 401 1.43 -17.61 5.60
CA GLY A 401 2.11 -18.71 4.94
C GLY A 401 2.50 -19.79 5.94
N ARG A 402 2.31 -21.05 5.55
CA ARG A 402 2.96 -22.18 6.21
C ARG A 402 4.32 -22.43 5.54
N SER A 403 5.23 -23.08 6.25
CA SER A 403 6.57 -23.45 5.75
C SER A 403 6.57 -24.26 4.44
N ASP A 404 5.41 -24.79 4.06
CA ASP A 404 5.25 -25.73 2.94
C ASP A 404 4.75 -25.06 1.64
N LEU A 405 4.69 -23.71 1.60
CA LEU A 405 4.27 -22.99 0.40
C LEU A 405 5.36 -23.04 -0.68
N THR A 406 4.94 -23.35 -1.90
CA THR A 406 5.78 -23.21 -3.10
C THR A 406 6.18 -21.77 -3.34
N PHE A 407 7.23 -21.56 -4.13
CA PHE A 407 7.69 -20.21 -4.48
C PHE A 407 6.59 -19.40 -5.17
N GLU A 408 5.81 -20.01 -6.07
CA GLU A 408 4.68 -19.38 -6.76
C GLU A 408 3.56 -18.94 -5.80
N GLU A 409 3.22 -19.78 -4.82
CA GLU A 409 2.22 -19.42 -3.80
C GLU A 409 2.68 -18.25 -2.93
N ARG A 410 3.97 -18.18 -2.60
CA ARG A 410 4.57 -17.05 -1.88
C ARG A 410 4.46 -15.75 -2.70
N LEU A 411 4.80 -15.82 -3.99
CA LEU A 411 4.68 -14.70 -4.90
C LEU A 411 3.23 -14.22 -5.06
N ALA A 412 2.28 -15.15 -5.15
CA ALA A 412 0.86 -14.82 -5.24
C ALA A 412 0.37 -14.06 -3.99
N MET A 413 0.77 -14.50 -2.78
CA MET A 413 0.42 -13.82 -1.52
C MET A 413 1.05 -12.42 -1.42
N GLU A 414 2.31 -12.28 -1.87
CA GLU A 414 2.98 -10.99 -1.86
C GLU A 414 2.37 -10.03 -2.89
N ARG A 415 1.96 -10.53 -4.06
CA ARG A 415 1.24 -9.76 -5.07
C ARG A 415 -0.11 -9.28 -4.55
N ASP A 416 -0.91 -10.17 -3.91
CA ASP A 416 -2.17 -9.80 -3.29
C ASP A 416 -1.98 -8.68 -2.25
N TYR A 417 -0.91 -8.77 -1.45
CA TYR A 417 -0.57 -7.70 -0.51
C TYR A 417 -0.24 -6.37 -1.22
N LEU A 418 0.52 -6.41 -2.32
CA LEU A 418 0.87 -5.21 -3.11
C LEU A 418 -0.37 -4.56 -3.71
N ASP A 419 -1.27 -5.37 -4.29
CA ASP A 419 -2.51 -4.91 -4.93
C ASP A 419 -3.50 -4.34 -3.88
N ASN A 420 -3.49 -4.87 -2.64
CA ASN A 420 -4.34 -4.47 -1.52
C ASN A 420 -3.59 -3.70 -0.43
N LEU A 421 -2.51 -3.00 -0.77
CA LEU A 421 -1.69 -2.28 0.19
C LEU A 421 -2.48 -1.17 0.87
N SER A 422 -2.73 -1.36 2.16
CA SER A 422 -3.43 -0.40 3.00
C SER A 422 -2.88 -0.42 4.42
N LEU A 423 -3.11 0.67 5.15
CA LEU A 423 -2.72 0.74 6.56
C LEU A 423 -3.43 -0.32 7.42
N LEU A 424 -4.68 -0.68 7.07
CA LEU A 424 -5.44 -1.74 7.75
C LEU A 424 -4.79 -3.11 7.53
N THR A 425 -4.36 -3.40 6.31
CA THR A 425 -3.64 -4.64 5.99
C THR A 425 -2.35 -4.73 6.80
N ASP A 426 -1.57 -3.64 6.87
CA ASP A 426 -0.36 -3.58 7.68
C ASP A 426 -0.63 -3.82 9.16
N LEU A 427 -1.63 -3.15 9.74
CA LEU A 427 -2.03 -3.34 11.14
C LEU A 427 -2.48 -4.78 11.41
N ALA A 428 -3.26 -5.38 10.50
CA ALA A 428 -3.68 -6.77 10.64
C ALA A 428 -2.50 -7.75 10.65
N ILE A 429 -1.49 -7.52 9.80
CA ILE A 429 -0.26 -8.32 9.76
C ILE A 429 0.54 -8.11 11.04
N LEU A 430 0.75 -6.86 11.49
CA LEU A 430 1.49 -6.54 12.71
C LEU A 430 0.84 -7.16 13.95
N LEU A 431 -0.48 -7.13 14.08
CA LEU A 431 -1.21 -7.74 15.20
C LEU A 431 -1.10 -9.27 15.23
N ARG A 432 -0.92 -9.92 14.08
CA ARG A 432 -0.75 -11.38 13.98
C ARG A 432 0.69 -11.83 14.13
N THR A 433 1.66 -10.95 13.86
CA THR A 433 3.11 -11.27 13.92
C THR A 433 3.55 -11.87 15.25
N PRO A 434 3.15 -11.35 16.45
CA PRO A 434 3.57 -11.97 17.72
C PRO A 434 3.12 -13.42 17.84
N ARG A 435 1.93 -13.76 17.34
CA ARG A 435 1.43 -15.13 17.38
C ARG A 435 2.22 -16.05 16.44
N ALA A 436 2.59 -15.58 15.26
CA ALA A 436 3.42 -16.33 14.31
C ALA A 436 4.82 -16.59 14.90
N VAL A 437 5.43 -15.60 15.55
CA VAL A 437 6.71 -15.72 16.25
C VAL A 437 6.65 -16.76 17.38
N ILE A 438 5.62 -16.70 18.23
CA ILE A 438 5.44 -17.65 19.36
C ILE A 438 5.26 -19.09 18.87
N ARG A 439 4.62 -19.30 17.73
CA ARG A 439 4.43 -20.61 17.12
C ARG A 439 5.68 -21.15 16.44
N GLY A 440 6.70 -20.32 16.25
CA GLY A 440 7.94 -20.70 15.55
C GLY A 440 7.75 -20.92 14.05
N GLU A 441 6.69 -20.40 13.47
CA GLU A 441 6.34 -20.56 12.03
C GLU A 441 7.31 -19.79 11.11
N GLY A 442 8.20 -18.96 11.65
CA GLY A 442 9.19 -18.15 10.92
C GLY A 442 10.63 -18.66 10.97
N ALA A 443 10.92 -19.70 11.75
CA ALA A 443 12.28 -20.20 11.95
C ALA A 443 12.67 -21.28 10.93
#